data_202ae5bccabbdba0210cd5ab42646e85
#
_entry.id   202ae5bccabbdba0210cd5ab42646e85
#
_cell.length_a   1.000
_cell.length_b   1.000
_cell.length_c   1.000
_cell.angle_alpha   90.00
_cell.angle_beta   90.00
_cell.angle_gamma   90.00
#
_symmetry.space_group_name_H-M   'P 1'
#
loop_
_entity.id
_entity.type
_entity.pdbx_description
1 polymer ?
#
loop_
_entity_poly.entity_id
_entity_poly.type
_entity_poly.pdbx_seq_one_letter_code
_entity_poly.pdbx_strand_id
1 'polypeptide(L)'
;MQTETKKELLRHIASALVSVAAKTGGDLSEEKIATLLEQSLKALQPDDAEKFAVLIDHALTDTALYRRPDVTEVRPQQLECDVVRFQNNKEKWVALVGLLDGYPYEIFTGLQDDEEGIILPKTVTHGKIIKQINPDGTKRYDFQFENKRGYKTTVEGLSEKFNPEYWNYAKLISGVLRYRMPLEHVVRLVGSLSLKDESINTWKTGVERALKKYIPGVHEEEDDIEE
;
A
#
# COMPACT_ATOMS: atom_id res chain seq x y z
N MET A 1 -25.96 -32.44 4.17
CA MET A 1 -25.56 -31.17 3.56
C MET A 1 -24.51 -30.39 4.39
N GLN A 2 -24.66 -30.27 5.72
CA GLN A 2 -23.68 -29.55 6.56
C GLN A 2 -22.28 -30.18 6.64
N THR A 3 -22.15 -31.51 6.56
CA THR A 3 -20.89 -32.23 6.75
C THR A 3 -19.97 -32.13 5.51
N GLU A 4 -20.53 -32.06 4.30
CA GLU A 4 -19.78 -31.95 3.03
C GLU A 4 -19.17 -30.53 2.90
N THR A 5 -19.97 -29.51 3.20
CA THR A 5 -19.51 -28.10 3.18
C THR A 5 -18.38 -27.85 4.18
N LYS A 6 -18.43 -28.51 5.35
CA LYS A 6 -17.39 -28.43 6.38
C LYS A 6 -16.07 -29.07 5.92
N LYS A 7 -16.15 -30.20 5.21
CA LYS A 7 -14.96 -30.86 4.61
C LYS A 7 -14.34 -30.06 3.47
N GLU A 8 -15.16 -29.45 2.64
CA GLU A 8 -14.67 -28.59 1.56
C GLU A 8 -13.97 -27.33 2.09
N LEU A 9 -14.55 -26.67 3.10
CA LEU A 9 -13.95 -25.52 3.76
C LEU A 9 -12.60 -25.88 4.37
N LEU A 10 -12.51 -27.03 5.06
CA LEU A 10 -11.27 -27.53 5.66
C LEU A 10 -10.18 -27.80 4.60
N ARG A 11 -10.54 -28.35 3.45
CA ARG A 11 -9.61 -28.56 2.34
C ARG A 11 -9.08 -27.24 1.77
N HIS A 12 -9.95 -26.24 1.60
CA HIS A 12 -9.54 -24.92 1.13
C HIS A 12 -8.58 -24.22 2.11
N ILE A 13 -8.88 -24.30 3.41
CA ILE A 13 -8.01 -23.74 4.46
C ILE A 13 -6.67 -24.48 4.48
N ALA A 14 -6.66 -25.81 4.42
CA ALA A 14 -5.43 -26.60 4.39
C ALA A 14 -4.57 -26.27 3.15
N SER A 15 -5.19 -26.18 1.98
CA SER A 15 -4.50 -25.81 0.73
C SER A 15 -3.91 -24.40 0.78
N ALA A 16 -4.63 -23.45 1.36
CA ALA A 16 -4.14 -22.08 1.56
C ALA A 16 -2.94 -22.04 2.53
N LEU A 17 -3.01 -22.76 3.66
CA LEU A 17 -1.92 -22.85 4.62
C LEU A 17 -0.69 -23.54 4.07
N VAL A 18 -0.85 -24.60 3.24
CA VAL A 18 0.25 -25.24 2.52
C VAL A 18 0.91 -24.27 1.55
N SER A 19 0.10 -23.51 0.80
CA SER A 19 0.61 -22.50 -0.13
C SER A 19 1.42 -21.41 0.59
N VAL A 20 0.98 -20.99 1.77
CA VAL A 20 1.71 -20.02 2.61
C VAL A 20 2.98 -20.67 3.18
N ALA A 21 2.92 -21.89 3.71
CA ALA A 21 4.06 -22.61 4.26
C ALA A 21 5.14 -22.88 3.18
N ALA A 22 4.75 -23.24 1.96
CA ALA A 22 5.67 -23.42 0.85
C ALA A 22 6.39 -22.11 0.46
N LYS A 23 5.68 -20.98 0.51
CA LYS A 23 6.25 -19.65 0.25
C LYS A 23 7.17 -19.16 1.40
N THR A 24 6.99 -19.64 2.61
CA THR A 24 7.78 -19.24 3.78
C THR A 24 8.91 -20.22 4.14
N GLY A 25 9.13 -21.28 3.32
CA GLY A 25 10.19 -22.26 3.52
C GLY A 25 9.96 -23.21 4.72
N GLY A 26 8.72 -23.32 5.19
CA GLY A 26 8.31 -24.28 6.22
C GLY A 26 7.92 -25.62 5.61
N ASP A 27 8.46 -26.70 6.15
CA ASP A 27 8.12 -28.07 5.74
C ASP A 27 6.86 -28.56 6.47
N LEU A 28 5.69 -28.05 6.04
CA LEU A 28 4.39 -28.50 6.51
C LEU A 28 3.68 -29.19 5.35
N SER A 29 3.54 -30.51 5.44
CA SER A 29 2.77 -31.28 4.48
C SER A 29 1.26 -31.01 4.63
N GLU A 30 0.52 -31.09 3.54
CA GLU A 30 -0.94 -30.90 3.50
C GLU A 30 -1.67 -31.81 4.51
N GLU A 31 -1.20 -33.06 4.66
CA GLU A 31 -1.73 -34.01 5.65
C GLU A 31 -1.54 -33.58 7.12
N LYS A 32 -0.38 -33.01 7.47
CA LYS A 32 -0.13 -32.51 8.82
C LYS A 32 -1.01 -31.34 9.17
N ILE A 33 -1.20 -30.42 8.23
CA ILE A 33 -2.07 -29.25 8.42
C ILE A 33 -3.52 -29.69 8.51
N ALA A 34 -3.99 -30.59 7.64
CA ALA A 34 -5.34 -31.11 7.68
C ALA A 34 -5.64 -31.82 9.01
N THR A 35 -4.68 -32.62 9.52
CA THR A 35 -4.82 -33.34 10.80
C THR A 35 -4.91 -32.37 11.98
N LEU A 36 -4.06 -31.34 12.02
CA LEU A 36 -4.09 -30.32 13.07
C LEU A 36 -5.38 -29.50 13.05
N LEU A 37 -5.85 -29.15 11.86
CA LEU A 37 -7.12 -28.44 11.68
C LEU A 37 -8.32 -29.31 12.08
N GLU A 38 -8.35 -30.60 11.71
CA GLU A 38 -9.41 -31.52 12.14
C GLU A 38 -9.45 -31.68 13.65
N GLN A 39 -8.30 -31.80 14.32
CA GLN A 39 -8.22 -31.91 15.77
C GLN A 39 -8.69 -30.63 16.46
N SER A 40 -8.29 -29.47 15.95
CA SER A 40 -8.70 -28.16 16.49
C SER A 40 -10.18 -27.89 16.30
N LEU A 41 -10.75 -28.29 15.16
CA LEU A 41 -12.17 -28.06 14.83
C LEU A 41 -13.13 -29.04 15.48
N LYS A 42 -12.65 -30.24 15.91
CA LYS A 42 -13.47 -31.17 16.71
C LYS A 42 -13.82 -30.61 18.09
N ALA A 43 -13.04 -29.65 18.58
CA ALA A 43 -13.24 -28.99 19.87
C ALA A 43 -14.12 -27.72 19.78
N LEU A 44 -14.43 -27.22 18.56
CA LEU A 44 -15.18 -25.98 18.35
C LEU A 44 -16.68 -26.23 18.22
N GLN A 45 -17.48 -25.41 18.90
CA GLN A 45 -18.92 -25.36 18.72
C GLN A 45 -19.30 -24.74 17.35
N PRO A 46 -20.50 -25.04 16.80
CA PRO A 46 -20.90 -24.53 15.48
C PRO A 46 -20.79 -23.00 15.33
N ASP A 47 -21.11 -22.25 16.37
CA ASP A 47 -21.04 -20.77 16.37
C ASP A 47 -19.61 -20.23 16.37
N ASP A 48 -18.64 -21.04 16.76
CA ASP A 48 -17.23 -20.67 16.76
C ASP A 48 -16.56 -20.91 15.40
N ALA A 49 -17.15 -21.75 14.54
CA ALA A 49 -16.62 -22.07 13.21
C ALA A 49 -16.64 -20.83 12.28
N GLU A 50 -17.68 -19.99 12.40
CA GLU A 50 -17.79 -18.75 11.64
C GLU A 50 -16.77 -17.69 12.12
N LYS A 51 -16.61 -17.56 13.43
CA LYS A 51 -15.58 -16.70 14.04
C LYS A 51 -14.17 -17.15 13.67
N PHE A 52 -13.95 -18.47 13.62
CA PHE A 52 -12.67 -19.05 13.25
C PHE A 52 -12.36 -18.85 11.76
N ALA A 53 -13.37 -18.95 10.88
CA ALA A 53 -13.20 -18.63 9.46
C ALA A 53 -12.81 -17.16 9.24
N VAL A 54 -13.44 -16.24 9.95
CA VAL A 54 -13.09 -14.81 9.93
C VAL A 54 -11.68 -14.58 10.46
N LEU A 55 -11.29 -15.23 11.54
CA LEU A 55 -9.92 -15.13 12.09
C LEU A 55 -8.86 -15.70 11.14
N ILE A 56 -9.15 -16.80 10.45
CA ILE A 56 -8.24 -17.36 9.44
C ILE A 56 -8.14 -16.44 8.22
N ASP A 57 -9.26 -15.92 7.75
CA ASP A 57 -9.26 -14.97 6.63
C ASP A 57 -8.44 -13.71 6.96
N HIS A 58 -8.61 -13.19 8.17
CA HIS A 58 -7.79 -12.09 8.69
C HIS A 58 -6.31 -12.47 8.79
N ALA A 59 -5.99 -13.64 9.34
CA ALA A 59 -4.61 -14.11 9.48
C ALA A 59 -3.96 -14.43 8.12
N LEU A 60 -4.72 -14.91 7.13
CA LEU A 60 -4.23 -15.15 5.77
C LEU A 60 -4.02 -13.84 5.02
N THR A 61 -4.89 -12.86 5.22
CA THR A 61 -4.74 -11.51 4.69
C THR A 61 -3.52 -10.83 5.32
N ASP A 62 -3.37 -10.92 6.63
CA ASP A 62 -2.21 -10.41 7.37
C ASP A 62 -0.91 -11.12 6.97
N THR A 63 -0.91 -12.45 6.80
CA THR A 63 0.29 -13.21 6.38
C THR A 63 0.65 -12.97 4.91
N ALA A 64 -0.31 -12.68 4.05
CA ALA A 64 -0.01 -12.25 2.69
C ALA A 64 0.65 -10.86 2.66
N LEU A 65 0.35 -10.01 3.65
CA LEU A 65 0.96 -8.69 3.86
C LEU A 65 2.33 -8.80 4.59
N TYR A 66 2.51 -9.83 5.44
CA TYR A 66 3.78 -10.12 6.14
C TYR A 66 4.73 -10.97 5.28
N ARG A 67 5.20 -10.42 4.18
CA ARG A 67 6.42 -10.99 3.58
C ARG A 67 7.61 -10.74 4.50
N ARG A 68 8.43 -11.78 4.69
CA ARG A 68 9.64 -11.68 5.55
C ARG A 68 10.47 -10.47 5.15
N PRO A 69 11.02 -9.71 6.12
CA PRO A 69 11.83 -8.51 5.85
C PRO A 69 13.10 -8.78 5.04
N ASP A 70 13.54 -10.02 4.93
CA ASP A 70 14.73 -10.46 4.20
C ASP A 70 14.52 -10.57 2.67
N VAL A 71 13.28 -10.53 2.20
CA VAL A 71 12.96 -10.58 0.76
C VAL A 71 12.33 -9.24 0.34
N THR A 72 13.18 -8.27 0.04
CA THR A 72 12.73 -7.06 -0.66
C THR A 72 12.37 -7.42 -2.09
N GLU A 73 11.14 -7.17 -2.47
CA GLU A 73 10.73 -7.29 -3.87
C GLU A 73 11.53 -6.29 -4.72
N VAL A 74 12.05 -6.79 -5.83
CA VAL A 74 12.70 -5.92 -6.81
C VAL A 74 11.64 -4.98 -7.39
N ARG A 75 11.83 -3.66 -7.20
CA ARG A 75 10.89 -2.68 -7.74
C ARG A 75 10.78 -2.84 -9.26
N PRO A 76 9.58 -3.06 -9.81
CA PRO A 76 9.34 -3.02 -11.23
C PRO A 76 9.72 -1.66 -11.83
N GLN A 77 10.02 -1.63 -13.13
CA GLN A 77 10.32 -0.38 -13.82
C GLN A 77 9.13 0.57 -13.77
N GLN A 78 7.92 0.05 -13.87
CA GLN A 78 6.66 0.80 -13.81
C GLN A 78 5.81 0.30 -12.64
N LEU A 79 5.19 1.23 -11.92
CA LEU A 79 4.19 0.96 -10.89
C LEU A 79 2.92 1.71 -11.22
N GLU A 80 1.78 1.07 -11.02
CA GLU A 80 0.50 1.79 -11.01
C GLU A 80 0.54 2.83 -9.89
N CYS A 81 -0.13 3.95 -10.09
CA CYS A 81 -0.04 5.08 -9.19
C CYS A 81 -1.39 5.75 -8.99
N ASP A 82 -1.77 5.94 -7.74
CA ASP A 82 -2.88 6.79 -7.37
C ASP A 82 -2.43 8.21 -7.07
N VAL A 83 -3.27 9.17 -7.45
CA VAL A 83 -3.05 10.60 -7.23
C VAL A 83 -3.98 11.09 -6.13
N VAL A 84 -3.44 11.39 -4.96
CA VAL A 84 -4.20 11.93 -3.82
C VAL A 84 -3.83 13.39 -3.64
N ARG A 85 -4.85 14.26 -3.60
CA ARG A 85 -4.67 15.69 -3.40
C ARG A 85 -4.97 16.08 -1.97
N PHE A 86 -4.18 17.02 -1.44
CA PHE A 86 -4.40 17.58 -0.12
C PHE A 86 -3.94 19.03 -0.06
N GLN A 87 -4.29 19.73 1.02
CA GLN A 87 -3.79 21.07 1.30
C GLN A 87 -2.75 21.02 2.41
N ASN A 88 -1.70 21.81 2.25
CA ASN A 88 -0.70 22.07 3.27
C ASN A 88 -0.47 23.58 3.33
N ASN A 89 -0.83 24.24 4.46
CA ASN A 89 -0.71 25.69 4.64
C ASN A 89 -1.33 26.55 3.51
N LYS A 90 -2.52 26.19 3.05
CA LYS A 90 -3.22 26.81 1.90
C LYS A 90 -2.61 26.53 0.52
N GLU A 91 -1.49 25.85 0.46
CA GLU A 91 -0.91 25.37 -0.79
C GLU A 91 -1.56 24.06 -1.21
N LYS A 92 -1.69 23.87 -2.52
CA LYS A 92 -2.20 22.62 -3.09
C LYS A 92 -1.06 21.65 -3.26
N TRP A 93 -1.23 20.47 -2.70
CA TRP A 93 -0.24 19.40 -2.74
C TRP A 93 -0.81 18.16 -3.40
N VAL A 94 0.09 17.32 -3.87
CA VAL A 94 -0.22 16.00 -4.42
C VAL A 94 0.66 14.94 -3.77
N ALA A 95 0.06 13.81 -3.44
CA ALA A 95 0.76 12.57 -3.14
C ALA A 95 0.54 11.60 -4.31
N LEU A 96 1.63 11.09 -4.87
CA LEU A 96 1.67 10.04 -5.87
C LEU A 96 2.00 8.74 -5.15
N VAL A 97 1.02 7.86 -4.99
CA VAL A 97 1.17 6.58 -4.28
C VAL A 97 1.37 5.48 -5.30
N GLY A 98 2.60 4.99 -5.42
CA GLY A 98 2.95 3.87 -6.29
C GLY A 98 2.55 2.54 -5.65
N LEU A 99 1.85 1.69 -6.41
CA LEU A 99 1.27 0.44 -5.96
C LEU A 99 1.99 -0.76 -6.57
N LEU A 100 2.26 -1.76 -5.74
CA LEU A 100 2.70 -3.08 -6.17
C LEU A 100 1.69 -4.12 -5.69
N ASP A 101 1.04 -4.79 -6.63
CA ASP A 101 -0.05 -5.76 -6.35
C ASP A 101 -1.18 -5.14 -5.50
N GLY A 102 -1.53 -3.88 -5.77
CA GLY A 102 -2.56 -3.13 -5.06
C GLY A 102 -2.14 -2.58 -3.69
N TYR A 103 -0.92 -2.86 -3.22
CA TYR A 103 -0.39 -2.38 -1.95
C TYR A 103 0.54 -1.17 -2.15
N PRO A 104 0.47 -0.12 -1.30
CA PRO A 104 1.39 1.00 -1.35
C PRO A 104 2.85 0.55 -1.21
N TYR A 105 3.64 0.84 -2.23
CA TYR A 105 5.05 0.46 -2.31
C TYR A 105 5.98 1.66 -2.18
N GLU A 106 5.55 2.80 -2.71
CA GLU A 106 6.28 4.06 -2.62
C GLU A 106 5.32 5.25 -2.65
N ILE A 107 5.77 6.37 -2.12
CA ILE A 107 5.03 7.62 -2.14
C ILE A 107 5.97 8.75 -2.55
N PHE A 108 5.46 9.71 -3.34
CA PHE A 108 6.12 10.94 -3.68
C PHE A 108 5.16 12.09 -3.40
N THR A 109 5.65 13.19 -2.85
CA THR A 109 4.82 14.35 -2.52
C THR A 109 5.44 15.62 -3.05
N GLY A 110 4.61 16.51 -3.55
CA GLY A 110 5.06 17.80 -4.06
C GLY A 110 3.92 18.80 -4.20
N LEU A 111 4.29 20.04 -4.42
CA LEU A 111 3.36 21.13 -4.71
C LEU A 111 2.67 20.92 -6.06
N GLN A 112 1.42 21.34 -6.16
CA GLN A 112 0.72 21.53 -7.42
C GLN A 112 0.96 22.96 -7.93
N ASP A 113 2.16 23.19 -8.41
CA ASP A 113 2.67 24.46 -8.86
C ASP A 113 3.54 24.26 -10.11
N ASP A 114 3.65 25.25 -10.99
CA ASP A 114 4.41 25.17 -12.22
C ASP A 114 5.90 25.51 -12.06
N GLU A 115 6.26 26.26 -11.02
CA GLU A 115 7.64 26.66 -10.75
C GLU A 115 8.31 25.69 -9.76
N GLU A 116 7.62 25.32 -8.65
CA GLU A 116 8.18 24.54 -7.55
C GLU A 116 7.56 23.14 -7.37
N GLY A 117 6.88 22.64 -8.41
CA GLY A 117 6.17 21.38 -8.31
C GLY A 117 5.75 20.78 -9.64
N ILE A 118 4.53 20.27 -9.69
CA ILE A 118 3.92 19.72 -10.91
C ILE A 118 2.47 20.15 -11.04
N ILE A 119 2.04 20.48 -12.25
CA ILE A 119 0.62 20.72 -12.53
C ILE A 119 -0.01 19.43 -13.05
N LEU A 120 -1.04 18.95 -12.35
CA LEU A 120 -1.87 17.85 -12.79
C LEU A 120 -3.33 18.30 -12.95
N PRO A 121 -3.98 18.02 -14.09
CA PRO A 121 -5.41 18.26 -14.24
C PRO A 121 -6.21 17.61 -13.12
N LYS A 122 -7.24 18.27 -12.59
CA LYS A 122 -8.09 17.75 -11.50
C LYS A 122 -8.67 16.35 -11.80
N THR A 123 -8.85 16.04 -13.08
CA THR A 123 -9.40 14.75 -13.54
C THR A 123 -8.43 13.59 -13.53
N VAL A 124 -7.14 13.84 -13.28
CA VAL A 124 -6.12 12.79 -13.19
C VAL A 124 -6.11 12.27 -11.76
N THR A 125 -6.66 11.09 -11.56
CA THR A 125 -6.71 10.37 -10.26
C THR A 125 -5.78 9.16 -10.23
N HIS A 126 -5.34 8.70 -11.42
CA HIS A 126 -4.48 7.53 -11.59
C HIS A 126 -3.43 7.78 -12.67
N GLY A 127 -2.36 7.01 -12.62
CA GLY A 127 -1.28 7.03 -13.59
C GLY A 127 -0.25 5.94 -13.30
N LYS A 128 0.98 6.17 -13.74
CA LYS A 128 2.11 5.25 -13.54
C LYS A 128 3.35 6.01 -13.13
N ILE A 129 4.07 5.47 -12.17
CA ILE A 129 5.43 5.93 -11.84
C ILE A 129 6.44 5.08 -12.59
N ILE A 130 7.22 5.72 -13.44
CA ILE A 130 8.24 5.06 -14.28
C ILE A 130 9.61 5.41 -13.71
N LYS A 131 10.38 4.37 -13.34
CA LYS A 131 11.77 4.53 -12.93
C LYS A 131 12.66 4.46 -14.15
N GLN A 132 13.42 5.52 -14.37
CA GLN A 132 14.46 5.61 -15.40
C GLN A 132 15.85 5.46 -14.76
N ILE A 133 16.80 4.96 -15.53
CA ILE A 133 18.22 4.94 -15.16
C ILE A 133 18.93 5.81 -16.18
N ASN A 134 19.52 6.90 -15.69
CA ASN A 134 20.30 7.81 -16.52
C ASN A 134 21.63 7.16 -16.95
N PRO A 135 22.30 7.68 -17.99
CA PRO A 135 23.59 7.15 -18.46
C PRO A 135 24.71 7.15 -17.39
N ASP A 136 24.63 8.05 -16.41
CA ASP A 136 25.54 8.14 -15.27
C ASP A 136 25.19 7.18 -14.12
N GLY A 137 24.14 6.35 -14.28
CA GLY A 137 23.66 5.40 -13.28
C GLY A 137 22.73 6.02 -12.22
N THR A 138 22.45 7.31 -12.25
CA THR A 138 21.48 7.95 -11.38
C THR A 138 20.06 7.53 -11.72
N LYS A 139 19.16 7.58 -10.74
CA LYS A 139 17.76 7.18 -10.89
C LYS A 139 16.88 8.41 -11.02
N ARG A 140 16.06 8.43 -12.08
CA ARG A 140 15.01 9.41 -12.31
C ARG A 140 13.64 8.74 -12.18
N TYR A 141 12.68 9.46 -11.67
CA TYR A 141 11.28 9.01 -11.56
C TYR A 141 10.40 9.97 -12.33
N ASP A 142 9.57 9.41 -13.21
CA ASP A 142 8.64 10.13 -14.06
C ASP A 142 7.22 9.70 -13.71
N PHE A 143 6.26 10.61 -13.81
CA PHE A 143 4.84 10.30 -13.66
C PHE A 143 4.14 10.40 -15.01
N GLN A 144 3.50 9.32 -15.45
CA GLN A 144 2.76 9.25 -16.71
C GLN A 144 1.28 9.03 -16.41
N PHE A 145 0.42 9.80 -17.09
CA PHE A 145 -1.02 9.65 -17.01
C PHE A 145 -1.68 9.82 -18.37
N GLU A 146 -2.92 9.37 -18.50
CA GLU A 146 -3.75 9.61 -19.67
C GLU A 146 -4.69 10.80 -19.43
N ASN A 147 -4.72 11.72 -20.38
CA ASN A 147 -5.68 12.82 -20.35
C ASN A 147 -7.07 12.35 -20.81
N LYS A 148 -8.10 13.21 -20.68
CA LYS A 148 -9.48 12.90 -21.10
C LYS A 148 -9.64 12.46 -22.58
N ARG A 149 -8.65 12.71 -23.44
CA ARG A 149 -8.64 12.34 -24.85
C ARG A 149 -7.85 11.05 -25.12
N GLY A 150 -7.37 10.37 -24.08
CA GLY A 150 -6.56 9.14 -24.19
C GLY A 150 -5.09 9.38 -24.57
N TYR A 151 -4.62 10.63 -24.60
CA TYR A 151 -3.21 10.92 -24.85
C TYR A 151 -2.39 10.75 -23.56
N LYS A 152 -1.28 10.04 -23.69
CA LYS A 152 -0.31 9.88 -22.60
C LYS A 152 0.51 11.17 -22.44
N THR A 153 0.54 11.66 -21.21
CA THR A 153 1.34 12.81 -20.81
C THR A 153 2.32 12.36 -19.75
N THR A 154 3.59 12.73 -19.86
CA THR A 154 4.64 12.38 -18.90
C THR A 154 5.18 13.63 -18.25
N VAL A 155 5.18 13.64 -16.92
CA VAL A 155 5.90 14.61 -16.09
C VAL A 155 7.24 13.97 -15.73
N GLU A 156 8.31 14.48 -16.32
CA GLU A 156 9.66 13.95 -16.13
C GLU A 156 10.33 14.57 -14.90
N GLY A 157 11.21 13.78 -14.25
CA GLY A 157 12.11 14.28 -13.23
C GLY A 157 11.43 14.72 -11.93
N LEU A 158 10.57 13.88 -11.32
CA LEU A 158 9.89 14.23 -10.08
C LEU A 158 10.85 14.68 -8.97
N SER A 159 12.07 14.09 -8.89
CA SER A 159 13.09 14.45 -7.90
C SER A 159 13.67 15.85 -8.09
N GLU A 160 13.56 16.38 -9.30
CA GLU A 160 14.08 17.72 -9.64
C GLU A 160 13.01 18.80 -9.43
N LYS A 161 11.75 18.39 -9.47
CA LYS A 161 10.59 19.26 -9.36
C LYS A 161 10.06 19.42 -7.94
N PHE A 162 10.23 18.38 -7.12
CA PHE A 162 9.74 18.38 -5.75
C PHE A 162 10.80 18.91 -4.78
N ASN A 163 10.33 19.61 -3.75
CA ASN A 163 11.21 20.11 -2.70
C ASN A 163 12.03 18.96 -2.07
N PRO A 164 13.38 19.11 -2.00
CA PRO A 164 14.28 18.04 -1.55
C PRO A 164 14.02 17.53 -0.15
N GLU A 165 13.52 18.36 0.77
CA GLU A 165 13.24 17.97 2.14
C GLU A 165 12.07 16.99 2.19
N TYR A 166 10.93 17.35 1.58
CA TYR A 166 9.75 16.47 1.49
C TYR A 166 10.03 15.23 0.63
N TRP A 167 10.84 15.36 -0.39
CA TRP A 167 11.35 14.23 -1.16
C TRP A 167 12.07 13.21 -0.30
N ASN A 168 12.93 13.67 0.63
CA ASN A 168 13.65 12.80 1.53
C ASN A 168 12.74 12.12 2.55
N TYR A 169 11.74 12.82 3.13
CA TYR A 169 10.74 12.20 3.99
C TYR A 169 9.93 11.13 3.24
N ALA A 170 9.44 11.46 2.05
CA ALA A 170 8.71 10.51 1.21
C ALA A 170 9.57 9.28 0.85
N LYS A 171 10.86 9.46 0.63
CA LYS A 171 11.81 8.38 0.37
C LYS A 171 11.98 7.45 1.59
N LEU A 172 12.03 8.00 2.80
CA LEU A 172 12.08 7.20 4.03
C LEU A 172 10.78 6.40 4.23
N ILE A 173 9.64 7.03 4.05
CA ILE A 173 8.33 6.36 4.11
C ILE A 173 8.25 5.25 3.06
N SER A 174 8.68 5.52 1.82
CA SER A 174 8.76 4.50 0.77
C SER A 174 9.67 3.34 1.16
N GLY A 175 10.75 3.59 1.88
CA GLY A 175 11.60 2.55 2.44
C GLY A 175 10.84 1.61 3.36
N VAL A 176 10.05 2.15 4.27
CA VAL A 176 9.21 1.38 5.21
C VAL A 176 8.11 0.59 4.48
N LEU A 177 7.46 1.20 3.48
CA LEU A 177 6.42 0.55 2.66
C LEU A 177 6.96 -0.66 1.88
N ARG A 178 8.18 -0.57 1.35
CA ARG A 178 8.84 -1.67 0.59
C ARG A 178 9.07 -2.92 1.44
N TYR A 179 9.27 -2.75 2.74
CA TYR A 179 9.38 -3.85 3.69
C TYR A 179 8.03 -4.35 4.20
N ARG A 180 6.92 -3.92 3.58
CA ARG A 180 5.57 -4.37 3.90
C ARG A 180 5.20 -4.18 5.37
N MET A 181 5.67 -3.08 6.00
CA MET A 181 5.19 -2.70 7.32
C MET A 181 3.67 -2.48 7.23
N PRO A 182 2.86 -3.05 8.15
CA PRO A 182 1.41 -2.84 8.17
C PRO A 182 1.06 -1.35 8.10
N LEU A 183 0.10 -0.99 7.26
CA LEU A 183 -0.20 0.41 6.95
C LEU A 183 -0.63 1.22 8.17
N GLU A 184 -1.34 0.59 9.12
CA GLU A 184 -1.71 1.21 10.39
C GLU A 184 -0.47 1.65 11.19
N HIS A 185 0.61 0.84 11.13
CA HIS A 185 1.87 1.18 11.77
C HIS A 185 2.61 2.28 11.01
N VAL A 186 2.58 2.24 9.66
CA VAL A 186 3.18 3.31 8.84
C VAL A 186 2.47 4.64 9.09
N VAL A 187 1.14 4.66 9.09
CA VAL A 187 0.33 5.85 9.36
C VAL A 187 0.63 6.38 10.77
N ARG A 188 0.67 5.50 11.78
CA ARG A 188 1.02 5.87 13.16
C ARG A 188 2.44 6.43 13.25
N LEU A 189 3.40 5.82 12.55
CA LEU A 189 4.78 6.30 12.48
C LEU A 189 4.84 7.71 11.90
N VAL A 190 4.19 7.95 10.75
CA VAL A 190 4.12 9.27 10.12
C VAL A 190 3.49 10.29 11.07
N GLY A 191 2.37 9.96 11.70
CA GLY A 191 1.68 10.84 12.65
C GLY A 191 2.53 11.17 13.89
N SER A 192 3.38 10.25 14.33
CA SER A 192 4.25 10.45 15.49
C SER A 192 5.46 11.35 15.24
N LEU A 193 5.79 11.65 13.96
CA LEU A 193 6.91 12.54 13.64
C LEU A 193 6.65 13.94 14.24
N SER A 194 7.54 14.38 15.11
CA SER A 194 7.49 15.71 15.71
C SER A 194 8.53 16.59 15.04
N LEU A 195 8.06 17.48 14.18
CA LEU A 195 8.92 18.36 13.40
C LEU A 195 8.67 19.81 13.87
N LYS A 196 9.72 20.64 13.86
CA LYS A 196 9.64 22.01 14.41
C LYS A 196 8.78 22.93 13.55
N ASP A 197 8.62 22.62 12.29
CA ASP A 197 7.84 23.43 11.35
C ASP A 197 6.39 22.95 11.32
N GLU A 198 5.43 23.86 11.53
CA GLU A 198 4.00 23.58 11.48
C GLU A 198 3.55 23.15 10.08
N SER A 199 4.21 23.64 9.02
CA SER A 199 3.92 23.24 7.64
C SER A 199 4.15 21.76 7.43
N ILE A 200 5.19 21.19 8.01
CA ILE A 200 5.49 19.76 7.93
C ILE A 200 4.44 18.93 8.70
N ASN A 201 3.91 19.44 9.79
CA ASN A 201 2.82 18.77 10.51
C ASN A 201 1.55 18.66 9.67
N THR A 202 1.22 19.68 8.90
CA THR A 202 0.09 19.65 7.97
C THR A 202 0.35 18.69 6.81
N TRP A 203 1.58 18.65 6.28
CA TRP A 203 2.02 17.68 5.28
C TRP A 203 1.86 16.24 5.77
N LYS A 204 2.20 15.94 7.03
CA LYS A 204 2.00 14.61 7.64
C LYS A 204 0.55 14.15 7.50
N THR A 205 -0.40 15.02 7.85
CA THR A 205 -1.83 14.72 7.75
C THR A 205 -2.23 14.37 6.32
N GLY A 206 -1.68 15.06 5.33
CA GLY A 206 -1.89 14.75 3.92
C GLY A 206 -1.34 13.37 3.53
N VAL A 207 -0.14 13.02 4.01
CA VAL A 207 0.46 11.70 3.77
C VAL A 207 -0.33 10.59 4.49
N GLU A 208 -0.75 10.82 5.74
CA GLU A 208 -1.60 9.87 6.47
C GLU A 208 -2.89 9.60 5.71
N ARG A 209 -3.58 10.65 5.25
CA ARG A 209 -4.80 10.52 4.44
C ARG A 209 -4.54 9.71 3.16
N ALA A 210 -3.44 9.99 2.46
CA ALA A 210 -3.09 9.27 1.24
C ALA A 210 -2.88 7.77 1.45
N LEU A 211 -2.38 7.36 2.63
CA LEU A 211 -2.13 5.96 2.96
C LEU A 211 -3.33 5.28 3.64
N LYS A 212 -4.13 6.00 4.42
CA LYS A 212 -5.29 5.46 5.14
C LYS A 212 -6.32 4.79 4.21
N LYS A 213 -6.49 5.29 2.99
CA LYS A 213 -7.45 4.72 2.03
C LYS A 213 -7.15 3.25 1.65
N TYR A 214 -5.94 2.75 1.92
CA TYR A 214 -5.56 1.36 1.67
C TYR A 214 -5.66 0.47 2.91
N ILE A 215 -6.10 1.01 4.05
CA ILE A 215 -6.34 0.24 5.27
C ILE A 215 -7.75 -0.37 5.20
N PRO A 216 -7.91 -1.70 5.26
CA PRO A 216 -9.22 -2.32 5.22
C PRO A 216 -10.14 -1.81 6.34
N GLY A 217 -11.39 -1.46 6.00
CA GLY A 217 -12.40 -1.01 6.96
C GLY A 217 -12.32 0.46 7.38
N VAL A 218 -11.35 1.20 6.90
CA VAL A 218 -11.32 2.67 7.04
C VAL A 218 -12.06 3.26 5.84
N HIS A 219 -13.34 3.58 6.01
CA HIS A 219 -14.07 4.40 5.04
C HIS A 219 -13.62 5.85 5.19
N GLU A 220 -13.26 6.50 4.10
CA GLU A 220 -13.09 7.95 4.07
C GLU A 220 -14.47 8.56 4.40
N GLU A 221 -14.58 9.31 5.48
CA GLU A 221 -15.60 10.34 5.56
C GLU A 221 -15.24 11.31 4.44
N GLU A 222 -16.05 11.31 3.38
CA GLU A 222 -15.95 12.30 2.32
C GLU A 222 -16.20 13.66 2.96
N ASP A 223 -15.14 14.37 3.31
CA ASP A 223 -15.22 15.81 3.53
C ASP A 223 -15.58 16.42 2.18
N ASP A 224 -16.87 16.63 1.97
CA ASP A 224 -17.38 17.52 0.94
C ASP A 224 -16.75 18.90 1.16
N ILE A 225 -15.63 19.13 0.49
CA ILE A 225 -15.09 20.49 0.35
C ILE A 225 -16.00 21.15 -0.66
N GLU A 226 -17.08 21.77 -0.14
CA GLU A 226 -17.86 22.73 -0.89
C GLU A 226 -16.91 23.83 -1.41
N GLU A 227 -17.19 24.28 -2.63
CA GLU A 227 -16.43 25.16 -3.52
C GLU A 227 -15.96 26.50 -2.90
#